data_4258e0a7a8dd23feec7557acaf3bd9d3
#
_entry.id   4258e0a7a8dd23feec7557acaf3bd9d3
#
_cell.length_a   1.000
_cell.length_b   1.000
_cell.length_c   1.000
_cell.angle_alpha   90.00
_cell.angle_beta   90.00
_cell.angle_gamma   90.00
#
_symmetry.space_group_name_H-M   'P 1'
#
loop_
_entity.id
_entity.type
_entity.pdbx_description
1 polymer ?
#
loop_
_entity_poly.entity_id
_entity_poly.type
_entity_poly.pdbx_seq_one_letter_code
_entity_poly.pdbx_strand_id
1 'polypeptide(L)'
;MFKEAAVDMFRTALSAGLTAAVLASVAMPALADIYSFRDERGVVHFSNTPDDARYKLVRREAGSAPMPSATPVSTRVYMPAEESIRRFAPIIDLASRTHGVDAALVHAVISTESGYNPGAISKAGARGLMQLMPDTAKRYGVRNIMDPVENIYAGVRYLRDLLLMFNGNIELAVAAYNAGENAVIRNGNKIPPYAETIQYVPKVLGFYRRFQTRAG
;
A
#
# COMPACT_ATOMS: atom_id res chain seq x y z
N MET A 1 75.57 -6.84 -12.14
CA MET A 1 76.74 -5.96 -12.13
C MET A 1 76.23 -4.62 -11.62
N PHE A 2 76.68 -4.37 -10.40
CA PHE A 2 76.95 -3.07 -9.78
C PHE A 2 75.81 -2.03 -9.72
N LYS A 3 75.42 -1.59 -8.65
CA LYS A 3 75.83 -1.05 -7.35
C LYS A 3 74.89 0.07 -7.11
N GLU A 4 74.14 0.04 -6.07
CA GLU A 4 74.41 0.61 -4.73
C GLU A 4 74.73 2.10 -4.71
N ALA A 5 74.08 2.67 -3.83
CA ALA A 5 74.44 3.69 -2.84
C ALA A 5 73.73 5.01 -3.12
N ALA A 6 73.27 5.71 -2.23
CA ALA A 6 73.25 5.88 -0.78
C ALA A 6 72.57 7.18 -0.49
N VAL A 7 71.74 7.16 0.48
CA VAL A 7 71.94 7.80 1.78
C VAL A 7 71.64 9.29 1.87
N ASP A 8 70.60 9.53 2.60
CA ASP A 8 70.48 10.41 3.75
C ASP A 8 70.42 11.93 3.62
N MET A 9 69.55 12.38 4.43
CA MET A 9 69.47 13.64 5.16
C MET A 9 68.81 14.85 4.47
N PHE A 10 67.63 15.18 4.88
CA PHE A 10 67.46 16.24 5.92
C PHE A 10 66.02 16.27 6.47
N ARG A 11 65.95 16.08 7.75
CA ARG A 11 64.86 16.43 8.64
C ARG A 11 64.62 17.93 8.54
N THR A 12 63.38 18.32 8.33
CA THR A 12 62.79 19.39 9.14
C THR A 12 61.29 19.32 9.08
N ALA A 13 60.75 19.36 10.24
CA ALA A 13 59.34 19.41 10.55
C ALA A 13 58.66 20.63 9.93
N LEU A 14 57.45 20.42 9.39
CA LEU A 14 56.41 21.44 9.51
C LEU A 14 55.07 20.69 9.66
N SER A 15 54.65 20.64 10.90
CA SER A 15 53.30 20.26 11.31
C SER A 15 52.31 21.28 10.77
N ALA A 16 51.57 20.88 9.73
CA ALA A 16 50.35 21.61 9.36
C ALA A 16 49.19 20.66 9.66
N GLY A 17 48.57 20.89 10.81
CA GLY A 17 47.36 20.20 11.21
C GLY A 17 46.23 20.48 10.24
N LEU A 18 45.83 19.48 9.48
CA LEU A 18 44.60 19.47 8.70
C LEU A 18 43.47 19.06 9.63
N THR A 19 42.89 20.02 10.33
CA THR A 19 41.62 19.82 11.03
C THR A 19 40.53 19.60 9.99
N ALA A 20 40.16 18.32 9.78
CA ALA A 20 38.98 17.93 9.05
C ALA A 20 37.77 18.39 9.87
N ALA A 21 37.18 19.51 9.50
CA ALA A 21 35.88 19.92 9.98
C ALA A 21 34.84 18.97 9.40
N VAL A 22 34.43 17.98 10.20
CA VAL A 22 33.24 17.17 9.94
C VAL A 22 32.05 18.11 10.09
N LEU A 23 31.54 18.62 8.97
CA LEU A 23 30.23 19.26 8.89
C LEU A 23 29.18 18.17 9.15
N ALA A 24 28.81 18.00 10.42
CA ALA A 24 27.60 17.27 10.78
C ALA A 24 26.43 18.08 10.21
N SER A 25 25.91 17.66 9.06
CA SER A 25 24.62 18.13 8.57
C SER A 25 23.55 17.65 9.53
N VAL A 26 23.18 18.51 10.46
CA VAL A 26 21.98 18.32 11.30
C VAL A 26 20.80 18.40 10.34
N ALA A 27 20.25 17.24 9.96
CA ALA A 27 18.96 17.16 9.29
C ALA A 27 17.92 17.73 10.27
N MET A 28 17.51 18.97 10.06
CA MET A 28 16.38 19.53 10.79
C MET A 28 15.13 18.75 10.38
N PRO A 29 14.34 18.22 11.33
CA PRO A 29 13.07 17.63 11.01
C PRO A 29 12.20 18.72 10.34
N ALA A 30 11.74 18.43 9.13
CA ALA A 30 10.78 19.29 8.45
C ALA A 30 9.46 19.21 9.23
N LEU A 31 9.13 20.27 9.97
CA LEU A 31 7.84 20.44 10.62
C LEU A 31 6.81 20.70 9.52
N ALA A 32 5.91 19.75 9.29
CA ALA A 32 4.86 19.89 8.29
C ALA A 32 3.54 20.23 8.98
N ASP A 33 3.20 21.53 9.01
CA ASP A 33 1.86 21.97 9.41
C ASP A 33 0.82 21.45 8.43
N ILE A 34 -0.34 21.04 8.92
CA ILE A 34 -1.46 20.55 8.09
C ILE A 34 -2.54 21.63 8.06
N TYR A 35 -2.90 22.02 6.84
CA TYR A 35 -3.94 22.98 6.56
C TYR A 35 -5.11 22.31 5.86
N SER A 36 -6.34 22.80 6.07
CA SER A 36 -7.50 22.36 5.30
C SER A 36 -8.44 23.51 4.96
N PHE A 37 -9.22 23.33 3.89
CA PHE A 37 -10.41 24.12 3.62
C PHE A 37 -11.51 23.22 3.06
N ARG A 38 -12.77 23.71 3.18
CA ARG A 38 -13.94 23.05 2.59
C ARG A 38 -14.42 23.89 1.41
N ASP A 39 -14.56 23.25 0.24
CA ASP A 39 -15.10 23.90 -0.94
C ASP A 39 -16.64 24.05 -0.88
N GLU A 40 -17.22 24.75 -1.87
CA GLU A 40 -18.67 25.01 -1.96
C GLU A 40 -19.50 23.72 -2.14
N ARG A 41 -18.89 22.63 -2.56
CA ARG A 41 -19.50 21.30 -2.71
C ARG A 41 -19.36 20.45 -1.44
N GLY A 42 -18.77 21.02 -0.37
CA GLY A 42 -18.59 20.35 0.91
C GLY A 42 -17.37 19.42 0.99
N VAL A 43 -16.53 19.37 -0.05
CA VAL A 43 -15.31 18.55 -0.07
C VAL A 43 -14.23 19.23 0.78
N VAL A 44 -13.58 18.45 1.65
CA VAL A 44 -12.48 18.93 2.48
C VAL A 44 -11.14 18.62 1.79
N HIS A 45 -10.37 19.67 1.55
CA HIS A 45 -9.03 19.60 0.97
C HIS A 45 -7.99 19.75 2.06
N PHE A 46 -6.90 18.97 2.01
CA PHE A 46 -5.77 19.03 2.91
C PHE A 46 -4.49 19.35 2.14
N SER A 47 -3.63 20.17 2.73
CA SER A 47 -2.30 20.51 2.17
C SER A 47 -1.31 20.76 3.31
N ASN A 48 -0.05 20.41 3.08
CA ASN A 48 1.08 20.83 3.92
C ASN A 48 1.81 22.07 3.36
N THR A 49 1.44 22.46 2.13
CA THR A 49 1.94 23.66 1.44
C THR A 49 0.75 24.42 0.85
N PRO A 50 -0.03 25.15 1.68
CA PRO A 50 -1.24 25.83 1.21
C PRO A 50 -0.86 26.95 0.22
N ASP A 51 -1.50 26.93 -0.92
CA ASP A 51 -1.37 27.91 -2.01
C ASP A 51 -2.60 28.83 -2.16
N ASP A 52 -3.59 28.67 -1.29
CA ASP A 52 -4.87 29.38 -1.32
C ASP A 52 -5.20 29.94 0.08
N ALA A 53 -5.66 31.19 0.13
CA ALA A 53 -6.02 31.90 1.38
C ALA A 53 -7.17 31.25 2.17
N ARG A 54 -7.93 30.34 1.57
CA ARG A 54 -9.01 29.58 2.22
C ARG A 54 -8.53 28.49 3.15
N TYR A 55 -7.27 28.06 3.01
CA TYR A 55 -6.70 27.05 3.88
C TYR A 55 -6.53 27.59 5.31
N LYS A 56 -7.05 26.84 6.28
CA LYS A 56 -6.90 27.10 7.71
C LYS A 56 -6.04 26.04 8.35
N LEU A 57 -5.15 26.44 9.24
CA LEU A 57 -4.31 25.52 10.00
C LEU A 57 -5.18 24.59 10.87
N VAL A 58 -5.10 23.29 10.62
CA VAL A 58 -5.81 22.25 11.40
C VAL A 58 -4.93 21.70 12.50
N ARG A 59 -3.64 21.53 12.22
CA ARG A 59 -2.67 20.96 13.16
C ARG A 59 -1.30 21.63 12.97
N ARG A 60 -0.74 22.10 14.10
CA ARG A 60 0.66 22.52 14.16
C ARG A 60 1.46 21.40 14.83
N GLU A 61 2.52 20.92 14.20
CA GLU A 61 3.48 20.07 14.89
C GLU A 61 4.31 20.95 15.83
N ALA A 62 3.95 20.97 17.11
CA ALA A 62 4.79 21.55 18.16
C ALA A 62 6.07 20.73 18.27
N GLY A 63 7.23 21.42 18.29
CA GLY A 63 8.55 20.81 18.36
C GLY A 63 8.65 19.67 19.37
N SER A 64 9.35 18.66 18.96
CA SER A 64 9.55 17.35 19.57
C SER A 64 9.68 17.36 21.10
N ALA A 65 8.63 16.91 21.77
CA ALA A 65 8.81 16.13 22.99
C ALA A 65 9.35 14.74 22.62
N PRO A 66 10.20 14.09 23.44
CA PRO A 66 10.71 12.75 23.14
C PRO A 66 9.53 11.82 22.92
N MET A 67 9.49 11.18 21.76
CA MET A 67 8.45 10.21 21.43
C MET A 67 8.43 9.12 22.51
N PRO A 68 7.29 8.86 23.16
CA PRO A 68 7.12 7.62 23.89
C PRO A 68 7.32 6.50 22.88
N SER A 69 8.09 5.46 23.28
CA SER A 69 8.35 4.24 22.52
C SER A 69 7.19 3.89 21.63
N ALA A 70 7.46 3.71 20.34
CA ALA A 70 6.47 3.37 19.36
C ALA A 70 5.67 2.15 19.83
N THR A 71 4.54 2.40 20.47
CA THR A 71 3.46 1.41 20.52
C THR A 71 3.15 1.12 19.05
N PRO A 72 3.10 -0.15 18.64
CA PRO A 72 2.72 -0.47 17.29
C PRO A 72 1.42 0.27 17.00
N VAL A 73 1.43 1.14 15.98
CA VAL A 73 0.21 1.78 15.49
C VAL A 73 -0.68 0.62 15.08
N SER A 74 -1.60 0.27 15.97
CA SER A 74 -2.68 -0.65 15.65
C SER A 74 -3.45 0.04 14.53
N THR A 75 -3.13 -0.30 13.29
CA THR A 75 -3.90 0.11 12.14
C THR A 75 -5.28 -0.48 12.35
N ARG A 76 -6.16 0.29 12.98
CA ARG A 76 -7.53 -0.15 13.26
C ARG A 76 -8.22 -0.23 11.92
N VAL A 77 -8.15 -1.42 11.31
CA VAL A 77 -8.84 -1.71 10.05
C VAL A 77 -10.33 -1.56 10.35
N TYR A 78 -10.95 -0.50 9.83
CA TYR A 78 -12.38 -0.27 9.97
C TYR A 78 -13.13 -1.37 9.21
N MET A 79 -13.94 -2.15 9.92
CA MET A 79 -14.76 -3.18 9.28
C MET A 79 -15.94 -2.52 8.56
N PRO A 80 -16.27 -2.98 7.33
CA PRO A 80 -17.49 -2.56 6.66
C PRO A 80 -18.74 -2.83 7.52
N ALA A 81 -19.83 -2.11 7.23
CA ALA A 81 -21.09 -2.33 7.92
C ALA A 81 -21.54 -3.79 7.76
N GLU A 82 -21.99 -4.41 8.85
CA GLU A 82 -22.37 -5.82 8.91
C GLU A 82 -23.46 -6.18 7.88
N GLU A 83 -24.37 -5.24 7.62
CA GLU A 83 -25.41 -5.39 6.60
C GLU A 83 -24.82 -5.55 5.20
N SER A 84 -23.79 -4.76 4.86
CA SER A 84 -23.13 -4.86 3.54
C SER A 84 -22.42 -6.20 3.36
N ILE A 85 -21.79 -6.71 4.42
CA ILE A 85 -21.17 -8.03 4.41
C ILE A 85 -22.23 -9.11 4.18
N ARG A 86 -23.33 -9.11 4.97
CA ARG A 86 -24.42 -10.11 4.85
C ARG A 86 -25.09 -10.08 3.48
N ARG A 87 -25.25 -8.91 2.87
CA ARG A 87 -25.85 -8.77 1.55
C ARG A 87 -25.12 -9.55 0.47
N PHE A 88 -23.77 -9.54 0.49
CA PHE A 88 -22.96 -10.16 -0.56
C PHE A 88 -22.36 -11.51 -0.17
N ALA A 89 -22.45 -11.92 1.10
CA ALA A 89 -21.90 -13.19 1.59
C ALA A 89 -22.38 -14.41 0.77
N PRO A 90 -23.68 -14.56 0.44
CA PRO A 90 -24.10 -15.74 -0.33
C PRO A 90 -23.44 -15.85 -1.71
N ILE A 91 -23.22 -14.70 -2.39
CA ILE A 91 -22.57 -14.66 -3.71
C ILE A 91 -21.08 -14.95 -3.56
N ILE A 92 -20.44 -14.37 -2.53
CA ILE A 92 -19.02 -14.57 -2.22
C ILE A 92 -18.76 -16.04 -1.91
N ASP A 93 -19.57 -16.64 -1.05
CA ASP A 93 -19.45 -18.05 -0.66
C ASP A 93 -19.61 -19.00 -1.86
N LEU A 94 -20.58 -18.70 -2.75
CA LEU A 94 -20.80 -19.51 -3.94
C LEU A 94 -19.61 -19.37 -4.91
N ALA A 95 -19.15 -18.16 -5.20
CA ALA A 95 -17.99 -17.92 -6.07
C ALA A 95 -16.71 -18.55 -5.50
N SER A 96 -16.50 -18.43 -4.18
CA SER A 96 -15.36 -19.00 -3.46
C SER A 96 -15.33 -20.52 -3.58
N ARG A 97 -16.46 -21.20 -3.31
CA ARG A 97 -16.56 -22.66 -3.49
C ARG A 97 -16.39 -23.09 -4.95
N THR A 98 -16.98 -22.35 -5.88
CA THR A 98 -16.90 -22.65 -7.32
C THR A 98 -15.46 -22.60 -7.83
N HIS A 99 -14.66 -21.69 -7.32
CA HIS A 99 -13.30 -21.46 -7.81
C HIS A 99 -12.19 -21.92 -6.84
N GLY A 100 -12.53 -22.49 -5.68
CA GLY A 100 -11.56 -22.98 -4.72
C GLY A 100 -10.72 -21.88 -4.06
N VAL A 101 -11.33 -20.71 -3.79
CA VAL A 101 -10.68 -19.60 -3.10
C VAL A 101 -11.30 -19.46 -1.71
N ASP A 102 -10.48 -19.19 -0.69
CA ASP A 102 -10.96 -18.94 0.67
C ASP A 102 -11.91 -17.72 0.70
N ALA A 103 -13.14 -17.92 1.16
CA ALA A 103 -14.15 -16.87 1.26
C ALA A 103 -13.69 -15.72 2.15
N ALA A 104 -12.96 -16.01 3.23
CA ALA A 104 -12.40 -14.97 4.10
C ALA A 104 -11.41 -14.07 3.34
N LEU A 105 -10.63 -14.62 2.40
CA LEU A 105 -9.72 -13.84 1.55
C LEU A 105 -10.49 -12.97 0.55
N VAL A 106 -11.56 -13.50 -0.05
CA VAL A 106 -12.43 -12.72 -0.95
C VAL A 106 -13.08 -11.55 -0.20
N HIS A 107 -13.64 -11.81 0.99
CA HIS A 107 -14.17 -10.77 1.87
C HIS A 107 -13.13 -9.69 2.20
N ALA A 108 -11.87 -10.08 2.44
CA ALA A 108 -10.78 -9.17 2.74
C ALA A 108 -10.43 -8.26 1.55
N VAL A 109 -10.37 -8.83 0.34
CA VAL A 109 -10.15 -8.06 -0.90
C VAL A 109 -11.30 -7.07 -1.11
N ILE A 110 -12.56 -7.50 -1.07
CA ILE A 110 -13.72 -6.61 -1.25
C ILE A 110 -13.74 -5.49 -0.20
N SER A 111 -13.39 -5.79 1.07
CA SER A 111 -13.30 -4.80 2.13
C SER A 111 -12.25 -3.72 1.82
N THR A 112 -11.14 -4.13 1.23
CA THR A 112 -10.02 -3.24 0.91
C THR A 112 -10.31 -2.42 -0.34
N GLU A 113 -10.89 -3.04 -1.38
CA GLU A 113 -11.12 -2.44 -2.69
C GLU A 113 -12.27 -1.42 -2.68
N SER A 114 -13.41 -1.79 -2.16
CA SER A 114 -14.63 -0.97 -2.25
C SER A 114 -15.31 -0.69 -0.92
N GLY A 115 -14.90 -1.36 0.16
CA GLY A 115 -15.67 -1.37 1.40
C GLY A 115 -17.10 -1.89 1.20
N TYR A 116 -17.29 -2.83 0.26
CA TYR A 116 -18.59 -3.37 -0.16
C TYR A 116 -19.50 -2.36 -0.92
N ASN A 117 -18.95 -1.32 -1.51
CA ASN A 117 -19.71 -0.43 -2.38
C ASN A 117 -19.75 -0.97 -3.82
N PRO A 118 -20.90 -1.48 -4.32
CA PRO A 118 -21.00 -2.02 -5.68
C PRO A 118 -20.91 -0.94 -6.75
N GLY A 119 -21.13 0.34 -6.37
CA GLY A 119 -21.02 1.50 -7.26
C GLY A 119 -19.65 2.15 -7.27
N ALA A 120 -18.63 1.55 -6.62
CA ALA A 120 -17.32 2.16 -6.52
C ALA A 120 -16.61 2.26 -7.88
N ILE A 121 -16.04 3.43 -8.14
CA ILE A 121 -15.22 3.71 -9.33
C ILE A 121 -13.97 4.45 -8.85
N SER A 122 -12.78 3.88 -9.15
CA SER A 122 -11.51 4.51 -8.80
C SER A 122 -11.11 5.58 -9.82
N LYS A 123 -10.16 6.44 -9.46
CA LYS A 123 -9.56 7.43 -10.39
C LYS A 123 -8.90 6.77 -11.60
N ALA A 124 -8.36 5.55 -11.42
CA ALA A 124 -7.76 4.76 -12.50
C ALA A 124 -8.78 4.01 -13.37
N GLY A 125 -10.06 4.05 -13.04
CA GLY A 125 -11.13 3.40 -13.78
C GLY A 125 -11.46 1.97 -13.33
N ALA A 126 -10.91 1.48 -12.23
CA ALA A 126 -11.33 0.22 -11.61
C ALA A 126 -12.76 0.34 -11.07
N ARG A 127 -13.56 -0.75 -11.14
CA ARG A 127 -15.00 -0.69 -10.92
C ARG A 127 -15.54 -1.85 -10.08
N GLY A 128 -16.57 -1.55 -9.32
CA GLY A 128 -17.41 -2.51 -8.60
C GLY A 128 -16.79 -2.99 -7.29
N LEU A 129 -17.35 -4.07 -6.74
CA LEU A 129 -17.01 -4.62 -5.42
C LEU A 129 -15.54 -5.03 -5.30
N MET A 130 -15.00 -5.66 -6.34
CA MET A 130 -13.61 -6.14 -6.38
C MET A 130 -12.69 -5.24 -7.23
N GLN A 131 -13.14 -4.02 -7.58
CA GLN A 131 -12.36 -3.01 -8.29
C GLN A 131 -11.62 -3.56 -9.52
N LEU A 132 -12.36 -4.20 -10.41
CA LEU A 132 -11.76 -4.74 -11.63
C LEU A 132 -11.46 -3.62 -12.63
N MET A 133 -10.28 -3.66 -13.22
CA MET A 133 -9.96 -2.86 -14.40
C MET A 133 -10.76 -3.38 -15.61
N PRO A 134 -11.19 -2.51 -16.54
CA PRO A 134 -11.97 -2.91 -17.72
C PRO A 134 -11.33 -4.06 -18.52
N ASP A 135 -10.02 -4.03 -18.72
CA ASP A 135 -9.30 -5.09 -19.44
C ASP A 135 -9.31 -6.43 -18.69
N THR A 136 -9.18 -6.38 -17.33
CA THR A 136 -9.32 -7.57 -16.49
C THR A 136 -10.73 -8.11 -16.59
N ALA A 137 -11.76 -7.27 -16.46
CA ALA A 137 -13.15 -7.68 -16.58
C ALA A 137 -13.43 -8.35 -17.93
N LYS A 138 -12.93 -7.76 -19.04
CA LYS A 138 -13.04 -8.33 -20.38
C LYS A 138 -12.36 -9.70 -20.48
N ARG A 139 -11.17 -9.86 -19.92
CA ARG A 139 -10.42 -11.15 -19.89
C ARG A 139 -11.23 -12.27 -19.25
N TYR A 140 -12.04 -11.95 -18.23
CA TYR A 140 -12.89 -12.90 -17.52
C TYR A 140 -14.33 -12.97 -18.04
N GLY A 141 -14.65 -12.32 -19.16
CA GLY A 141 -15.93 -12.42 -19.85
C GLY A 141 -17.06 -11.64 -19.18
N VAL A 142 -16.74 -10.62 -18.39
CA VAL A 142 -17.72 -9.74 -17.73
C VAL A 142 -18.42 -8.87 -18.77
N ARG A 143 -19.77 -8.89 -18.78
CA ARG A 143 -20.58 -8.07 -19.67
C ARG A 143 -20.96 -6.74 -19.00
N ASN A 144 -21.26 -6.79 -17.71
CA ASN A 144 -21.55 -5.61 -16.90
C ASN A 144 -20.64 -5.59 -15.65
N ILE A 145 -19.58 -4.80 -15.72
CA ILE A 145 -18.60 -4.70 -14.62
C ILE A 145 -19.18 -4.14 -13.32
N MET A 146 -20.31 -3.43 -13.39
CA MET A 146 -21.02 -2.88 -12.23
C MET A 146 -22.05 -3.87 -11.65
N ASP A 147 -22.33 -4.99 -12.33
CA ASP A 147 -23.16 -6.05 -11.77
C ASP A 147 -22.38 -6.77 -10.64
N PRO A 148 -22.93 -6.82 -9.41
CA PRO A 148 -22.23 -7.40 -8.27
C PRO A 148 -21.86 -8.88 -8.47
N VAL A 149 -22.73 -9.67 -9.13
CA VAL A 149 -22.49 -11.10 -9.35
C VAL A 149 -21.35 -11.27 -10.34
N GLU A 150 -21.44 -10.63 -11.51
CA GLU A 150 -20.38 -10.73 -12.54
C GLU A 150 -19.04 -10.23 -12.01
N ASN A 151 -19.04 -9.13 -11.24
CA ASN A 151 -17.84 -8.52 -10.66
C ASN A 151 -17.16 -9.45 -9.64
N ILE A 152 -17.94 -10.04 -8.70
CA ILE A 152 -17.41 -10.97 -7.69
C ILE A 152 -16.87 -12.22 -8.38
N TYR A 153 -17.63 -12.87 -9.29
CA TYR A 153 -17.17 -14.08 -9.95
C TYR A 153 -15.89 -13.87 -10.74
N ALA A 154 -15.78 -12.77 -11.49
CA ALA A 154 -14.59 -12.46 -12.25
C ALA A 154 -13.38 -12.12 -11.35
N GLY A 155 -13.61 -11.36 -10.28
CA GLY A 155 -12.57 -11.02 -9.31
C GLY A 155 -12.05 -12.25 -8.56
N VAL A 156 -12.92 -13.16 -8.17
CA VAL A 156 -12.54 -14.43 -7.52
C VAL A 156 -11.75 -15.32 -8.49
N ARG A 157 -12.15 -15.40 -9.77
CA ARG A 157 -11.38 -16.11 -10.80
C ARG A 157 -9.99 -15.52 -10.99
N TYR A 158 -9.90 -14.20 -11.05
CA TYR A 158 -8.61 -13.53 -11.15
C TYR A 158 -7.73 -13.80 -9.93
N LEU A 159 -8.29 -13.70 -8.72
CA LEU A 159 -7.58 -14.00 -7.47
C LEU A 159 -7.10 -15.47 -7.43
N ARG A 160 -7.93 -16.42 -7.88
CA ARG A 160 -7.53 -17.82 -8.03
C ARG A 160 -6.33 -17.97 -8.96
N ASP A 161 -6.39 -17.35 -10.13
CA ASP A 161 -5.31 -17.46 -11.13
C ASP A 161 -4.00 -16.89 -10.58
N LEU A 162 -4.06 -15.81 -9.80
CA LEU A 162 -2.91 -15.27 -9.10
C LEU A 162 -2.39 -16.21 -7.99
N LEU A 163 -3.28 -16.84 -7.21
CA LEU A 163 -2.89 -17.82 -6.21
C LEU A 163 -2.18 -19.01 -6.86
N LEU A 164 -2.69 -19.52 -7.98
CA LEU A 164 -2.03 -20.59 -8.74
C LEU A 164 -0.66 -20.13 -9.29
N MET A 165 -0.57 -18.94 -9.84
CA MET A 165 0.65 -18.37 -10.40
C MET A 165 1.77 -18.24 -9.35
N PHE A 166 1.41 -17.92 -8.12
CA PHE A 166 2.35 -17.76 -7.01
C PHE A 166 2.36 -18.93 -6.02
N ASN A 167 1.99 -20.15 -6.48
CA ASN A 167 2.06 -21.38 -5.69
C ASN A 167 1.34 -21.29 -4.32
N GLY A 168 0.20 -20.61 -4.27
CA GLY A 168 -0.58 -20.43 -3.05
C GLY A 168 -0.06 -19.34 -2.11
N ASN A 169 0.99 -18.62 -2.49
CA ASN A 169 1.50 -17.51 -1.67
C ASN A 169 0.51 -16.33 -1.70
N ILE A 170 -0.26 -16.20 -0.61
CA ILE A 170 -1.32 -15.18 -0.47
C ILE A 170 -0.75 -13.76 -0.57
N GLU A 171 0.40 -13.48 0.02
CA GLU A 171 1.00 -12.13 -0.01
C GLU A 171 1.35 -11.70 -1.42
N LEU A 172 1.94 -12.61 -2.22
CA LEU A 172 2.29 -12.33 -3.61
C LEU A 172 1.05 -12.25 -4.50
N ALA A 173 0.05 -13.10 -4.28
CA ALA A 173 -1.22 -13.05 -5.01
C ALA A 173 -1.95 -11.72 -4.75
N VAL A 174 -2.01 -11.28 -3.51
CA VAL A 174 -2.61 -10.00 -3.10
C VAL A 174 -1.81 -8.82 -3.67
N ALA A 175 -0.48 -8.88 -3.64
CA ALA A 175 0.36 -7.85 -4.26
C ALA A 175 0.12 -7.76 -5.77
N ALA A 176 0.00 -8.91 -6.44
CA ALA A 176 -0.26 -8.99 -7.87
C ALA A 176 -1.70 -8.54 -8.22
N TYR A 177 -2.66 -8.76 -7.35
CA TYR A 177 -4.02 -8.26 -7.54
C TYR A 177 -4.04 -6.73 -7.65
N ASN A 178 -3.28 -6.04 -6.80
CA ASN A 178 -3.19 -4.58 -6.79
C ASN A 178 -2.25 -4.04 -7.88
N ALA A 179 -1.04 -4.59 -7.99
CA ALA A 179 0.02 -4.04 -8.85
C ALA A 179 0.06 -4.64 -10.27
N GLY A 180 -0.69 -5.71 -10.50
CA GLY A 180 -0.60 -6.55 -11.68
C GLY A 180 0.48 -7.64 -11.53
N GLU A 181 0.20 -8.84 -12.07
CA GLU A 181 1.07 -10.02 -11.99
C GLU A 181 2.47 -9.76 -12.53
N ASN A 182 2.58 -9.04 -13.63
CA ASN A 182 3.87 -8.72 -14.25
C ASN A 182 4.77 -7.84 -13.37
N ALA A 183 4.20 -6.98 -12.51
CA ALA A 183 4.99 -6.16 -11.59
C ALA A 183 5.68 -7.03 -10.53
N VAL A 184 4.98 -8.01 -9.99
CA VAL A 184 5.53 -8.97 -9.01
C VAL A 184 6.59 -9.86 -9.66
N ILE A 185 6.31 -10.38 -10.86
CA ILE A 185 7.25 -11.25 -11.61
C ILE A 185 8.54 -10.49 -11.92
N ARG A 186 8.46 -9.28 -12.50
CA ARG A 186 9.63 -8.46 -12.79
C ARG A 186 10.44 -8.05 -11.55
N ASN A 187 9.79 -8.01 -10.40
CA ASN A 187 10.46 -7.76 -9.12
C ASN A 187 11.00 -9.04 -8.45
N GLY A 188 11.20 -10.11 -9.20
CA GLY A 188 11.77 -11.36 -8.70
C GLY A 188 10.86 -12.11 -7.75
N ASN A 189 9.55 -12.12 -7.99
CA ASN A 189 8.52 -12.71 -7.11
C ASN A 189 8.59 -12.14 -5.68
N LYS A 190 8.70 -10.82 -5.58
CA LYS A 190 8.63 -10.06 -4.33
C LYS A 190 7.59 -8.95 -4.48
N ILE A 191 7.07 -8.47 -3.37
CA ILE A 191 6.16 -7.31 -3.36
C ILE A 191 6.89 -6.13 -4.01
N PRO A 192 6.34 -5.55 -5.11
CA PRO A 192 6.98 -4.42 -5.77
C PRO A 192 7.01 -3.19 -4.85
N PRO A 193 8.04 -2.33 -4.97
CA PRO A 193 8.23 -1.18 -4.08
C PRO A 193 7.31 0.00 -4.46
N TYR A 194 6.06 -0.28 -4.78
CA TYR A 194 5.03 0.72 -5.03
C TYR A 194 4.36 1.10 -3.71
N ALA A 195 4.32 2.38 -3.39
CA ALA A 195 3.76 2.87 -2.13
C ALA A 195 2.34 2.36 -1.86
N GLU A 196 1.50 2.28 -2.90
CA GLU A 196 0.15 1.74 -2.83
C GLU A 196 0.18 0.24 -2.45
N THR A 197 0.96 -0.58 -3.16
CA THR A 197 1.01 -2.02 -2.94
C THR A 197 1.60 -2.39 -1.57
N ILE A 198 2.61 -1.63 -1.11
CA ILE A 198 3.20 -1.80 0.22
C ILE A 198 2.16 -1.57 1.33
N GLN A 199 1.21 -0.65 1.13
CA GLN A 199 0.12 -0.38 2.07
C GLN A 199 -1.06 -1.35 1.89
N TYR A 200 -1.32 -1.76 0.67
CA TYR A 200 -2.45 -2.64 0.31
C TYR A 200 -2.31 -4.03 0.92
N VAL A 201 -1.16 -4.68 0.75
CA VAL A 201 -0.95 -6.07 1.19
C VAL A 201 -1.22 -6.23 2.70
N PRO A 202 -0.61 -5.48 3.63
CA PRO A 202 -0.90 -5.64 5.05
C PRO A 202 -2.35 -5.32 5.41
N LYS A 203 -3.01 -4.41 4.67
CA LYS A 203 -4.42 -4.08 4.87
C LYS A 203 -5.33 -5.27 4.54
N VAL A 204 -5.13 -5.92 3.38
CA VAL A 204 -5.87 -7.12 3.00
C VAL A 204 -5.62 -8.25 3.99
N LEU A 205 -4.37 -8.52 4.37
CA LEU A 205 -4.03 -9.57 5.34
C LEU A 205 -4.62 -9.28 6.73
N GLY A 206 -4.74 -8.02 7.10
CA GLY A 206 -5.41 -7.60 8.33
C GLY A 206 -6.90 -7.94 8.31
N PHE A 207 -7.61 -7.66 7.21
CA PHE A 207 -9.00 -8.08 7.03
C PHE A 207 -9.13 -9.61 6.95
N TYR A 208 -8.24 -10.28 6.24
CA TYR A 208 -8.27 -11.73 6.08
C TYR A 208 -8.25 -12.45 7.43
N ARG A 209 -7.31 -12.12 8.32
CA ARG A 209 -7.28 -12.67 9.68
C ARG A 209 -8.58 -12.45 10.45
N ARG A 210 -9.21 -11.28 10.29
CA ARG A 210 -10.48 -10.97 10.98
C ARG A 210 -11.65 -11.77 10.44
N PHE A 211 -11.71 -12.02 9.13
CA PHE A 211 -12.76 -12.84 8.55
C PHE A 211 -12.58 -14.31 8.89
N GLN A 212 -11.36 -14.82 8.99
CA GLN A 212 -11.09 -16.18 9.47
C GLN A 212 -11.59 -16.40 10.90
N THR A 213 -11.38 -15.46 11.81
CA THR A 213 -11.86 -15.57 13.21
C THR A 213 -13.38 -15.45 13.35
N ARG A 214 -14.09 -14.98 12.34
CA ARG A 214 -15.56 -14.90 12.34
C ARG A 214 -16.23 -16.18 11.83
N ALA A 215 -15.52 -16.96 11.03
CA ALA A 215 -16.03 -18.19 10.42
C ALA A 215 -15.89 -19.43 11.33
N GLY A 216 -15.14 -19.35 12.41
CA GLY A 216 -14.98 -20.36 13.47
C GLY A 216 -15.80 -20.02 14.70
#